data_2cb73701f8d905a4dd0c4c7727f3fb48
#
_entry.id   2cb73701f8d905a4dd0c4c7727f3fb48
#
_cell.length_a   1.000
_cell.length_b   1.000
_cell.length_c   1.000
_cell.angle_alpha   90.00
_cell.angle_beta   90.00
_cell.angle_gamma   90.00
#
_symmetry.space_group_name_H-M   'P 1'
#
loop_
_entity.id
_entity.type
_entity.pdbx_description
1 polymer ?
#
loop_
_entity_poly.entity_id
_entity_poly.type
_entity_poly.pdbx_seq_one_letter_code
_entity_poly.pdbx_strand_id
1 'polypeptide(L)'
;MPNPEHKEKIYQFVNKAIQFNKHHNIFQRTSAEEVLKKDVEESLQINPYISKQDTILDIGSGGGFPGVVIAISNPKTQTHLVESNQKKAYFLKQIKHDLFLDNLIVHNQRIETHNNLGEFSLITARAFATIEKILTLSENNLHQGGKYILFKGTKNKIEEELTSLNTNKFKYEIIEQDNKEKERHLVVIKKHE
;
A
#
# COMPACT_ATOMS: atom_id res chain seq x y z
N MET A 1 -2.21 0.74 -18.84
CA MET A 1 -3.14 1.74 -18.26
C MET A 1 -4.35 1.00 -17.70
N PRO A 2 -4.94 1.44 -16.57
CA PRO A 2 -6.19 0.86 -16.06
C PRO A 2 -7.27 0.92 -17.14
N ASN A 3 -8.20 -0.05 -17.14
CA ASN A 3 -9.33 -0.01 -18.06
C ASN A 3 -10.26 1.19 -17.72
N PRO A 4 -11.21 1.56 -18.59
CA PRO A 4 -12.09 2.71 -18.36
C PRO A 4 -12.87 2.65 -17.05
N GLU A 5 -13.36 1.48 -16.65
CA GLU A 5 -14.10 1.27 -15.40
C GLU A 5 -13.22 1.52 -14.16
N HIS A 6 -11.98 1.01 -14.18
CA HIS A 6 -11.02 1.27 -13.10
C HIS A 6 -10.67 2.75 -12.98
N LYS A 7 -10.54 3.47 -14.11
CA LYS A 7 -10.30 4.92 -14.11
C LYS A 7 -11.46 5.65 -13.43
N GLU A 8 -12.69 5.32 -13.79
CA GLU A 8 -13.87 5.96 -13.21
C GLU A 8 -13.94 5.74 -11.70
N LYS A 9 -13.73 4.50 -11.22
CA LYS A 9 -13.69 4.19 -9.78
C LYS A 9 -12.55 4.93 -9.05
N ILE A 10 -11.38 5.07 -9.68
CA ILE A 10 -10.27 5.86 -9.13
C ILE A 10 -10.67 7.34 -8.98
N TYR A 11 -11.28 7.96 -9.99
CA TYR A 11 -11.77 9.34 -9.89
C TYR A 11 -12.81 9.51 -8.80
N GLN A 12 -13.76 8.58 -8.67
CA GLN A 12 -14.75 8.59 -7.59
C GLN A 12 -14.10 8.47 -6.22
N PHE A 13 -13.14 7.55 -6.06
CA PHE A 13 -12.34 7.41 -4.84
C PHE A 13 -11.63 8.72 -4.47
N VAL A 14 -10.88 9.30 -5.41
CA VAL A 14 -10.13 10.53 -5.18
C VAL A 14 -11.04 11.68 -4.78
N ASN A 15 -12.17 11.87 -5.45
CA ASN A 15 -13.15 12.92 -5.11
C ASN A 15 -13.71 12.74 -3.70
N LYS A 16 -14.09 11.51 -3.32
CA LYS A 16 -14.54 11.20 -1.96
C LYS A 16 -13.44 11.41 -0.92
N ALA A 17 -12.20 11.03 -1.24
CA ALA A 17 -11.04 11.26 -0.37
C ALA A 17 -10.79 12.75 -0.11
N ILE A 18 -10.84 13.59 -1.15
CA ILE A 18 -10.71 15.06 -1.02
C ILE A 18 -11.85 15.64 -0.19
N GLN A 19 -13.10 15.22 -0.44
CA GLN A 19 -14.25 15.68 0.35
C GLN A 19 -14.10 15.33 1.83
N PHE A 20 -13.75 14.09 2.13
CA PHE A 20 -13.55 13.63 3.51
C PHE A 20 -12.37 14.34 4.17
N ASN A 21 -11.29 14.61 3.41
CA ASN A 21 -10.10 15.27 3.90
C ASN A 21 -10.35 16.72 4.38
N LYS A 22 -11.33 17.42 3.80
CA LYS A 22 -11.70 18.79 4.23
C LYS A 22 -12.07 18.88 5.72
N HIS A 23 -12.56 17.77 6.31
CA HIS A 23 -13.02 17.72 7.69
C HIS A 23 -12.18 16.86 8.62
N HIS A 24 -11.30 15.99 8.06
CA HIS A 24 -10.69 14.91 8.86
C HIS A 24 -9.16 14.78 8.71
N ASN A 25 -8.50 15.58 7.85
CA ASN A 25 -7.06 15.58 7.65
C ASN A 25 -6.44 14.17 7.50
N ILE A 26 -6.96 13.37 6.58
CA ILE A 26 -6.49 11.99 6.36
C ILE A 26 -5.18 11.95 5.55
N PHE A 27 -4.87 13.01 4.79
CA PHE A 27 -3.62 13.22 4.06
C PHE A 27 -3.37 14.71 3.75
N GLN A 28 -2.17 15.05 3.28
CA GLN A 28 -1.72 16.44 3.10
C GLN A 28 -2.14 17.11 1.78
N ARG A 29 -2.74 16.36 0.83
CA ARG A 29 -3.11 16.91 -0.49
C ARG A 29 -4.39 17.74 -0.38
N THR A 30 -4.47 18.77 -1.24
CA THR A 30 -5.61 19.72 -1.23
C THR A 30 -6.45 19.66 -2.51
N SER A 31 -5.93 19.09 -3.58
CA SER A 31 -6.64 18.96 -4.86
C SER A 31 -6.66 17.54 -5.39
N ALA A 32 -7.71 17.20 -6.16
CA ALA A 32 -7.85 15.91 -6.80
C ALA A 32 -6.74 15.66 -7.84
N GLU A 33 -6.31 16.70 -8.56
CA GLU A 33 -5.22 16.61 -9.53
C GLU A 33 -3.90 16.21 -8.85
N GLU A 34 -3.60 16.83 -7.71
CA GLU A 34 -2.41 16.51 -6.94
C GLU A 34 -2.43 15.06 -6.42
N VAL A 35 -3.60 14.58 -5.95
CA VAL A 35 -3.77 13.20 -5.49
C VAL A 35 -3.60 12.22 -6.66
N LEU A 36 -4.21 12.50 -7.82
CA LEU A 36 -4.07 11.66 -9.01
C LEU A 36 -2.61 11.53 -9.42
N LYS A 37 -1.91 12.66 -9.52
CA LYS A 37 -0.53 12.71 -10.00
C LYS A 37 0.48 12.12 -9.00
N LYS A 38 0.33 12.37 -7.70
CA LYS A 38 1.34 12.03 -6.70
C LYS A 38 1.04 10.74 -5.94
N ASP A 39 -0.24 10.43 -5.73
CA ASP A 39 -0.61 9.28 -4.90
C ASP A 39 -1.16 8.11 -5.72
N VAL A 40 -2.00 8.39 -6.73
CA VAL A 40 -2.56 7.33 -7.58
C VAL A 40 -1.52 6.79 -8.55
N GLU A 41 -0.82 7.66 -9.29
CA GLU A 41 0.22 7.23 -10.25
C GLU A 41 1.33 6.45 -9.56
N GLU A 42 1.79 6.92 -8.38
CA GLU A 42 2.76 6.19 -7.55
C GLU A 42 2.21 4.82 -7.16
N SER A 43 0.95 4.74 -6.68
CA SER A 43 0.32 3.48 -6.27
C SER A 43 0.20 2.48 -7.42
N LEU A 44 -0.03 2.93 -8.65
CA LEU A 44 -0.16 2.06 -9.82
C LEU A 44 1.15 1.40 -10.24
N GLN A 45 2.31 1.92 -9.82
CA GLN A 45 3.62 1.36 -10.14
C GLN A 45 3.83 -0.06 -9.57
N ILE A 46 3.05 -0.47 -8.58
CA ILE A 46 3.12 -1.83 -8.03
C ILE A 46 2.46 -2.88 -8.93
N ASN A 47 1.53 -2.48 -9.82
CA ASN A 47 0.69 -3.40 -10.58
C ASN A 47 1.45 -4.46 -11.40
N PRO A 48 2.61 -4.17 -12.04
CA PRO A 48 3.39 -5.18 -12.76
C PRO A 48 3.90 -6.33 -11.88
N TYR A 49 3.92 -6.12 -10.56
CA TYR A 49 4.43 -7.09 -9.58
C TYR A 49 3.33 -7.88 -8.89
N ILE A 50 2.06 -7.61 -9.21
CA ILE A 50 0.89 -8.29 -8.63
C ILE A 50 0.44 -9.42 -9.54
N SER A 51 0.30 -10.62 -8.97
CA SER A 51 -0.31 -11.78 -9.61
C SER A 51 -1.81 -11.87 -9.25
N LYS A 52 -2.60 -12.53 -10.10
CA LYS A 52 -4.04 -12.76 -9.83
C LYS A 52 -4.28 -13.66 -8.61
N GLN A 53 -3.30 -14.47 -8.23
CA GLN A 53 -3.36 -15.35 -7.08
C GLN A 53 -2.89 -14.68 -5.78
N ASP A 54 -2.38 -13.45 -5.86
CA ASP A 54 -1.89 -12.76 -4.68
C ASP A 54 -3.02 -12.43 -3.70
N THR A 55 -2.69 -12.55 -2.42
CA THR A 55 -3.40 -11.92 -1.31
C THR A 55 -2.52 -10.81 -0.76
N ILE A 56 -3.07 -9.61 -0.66
CA ILE A 56 -2.28 -8.40 -0.39
C ILE A 56 -2.64 -7.82 0.97
N LEU A 57 -1.63 -7.47 1.77
CA LEU A 57 -1.75 -6.70 2.99
C LEU A 57 -1.12 -5.32 2.79
N ASP A 58 -1.91 -4.25 2.92
CA ASP A 58 -1.44 -2.87 2.96
C ASP A 58 -1.40 -2.37 4.40
N ILE A 59 -0.19 -2.08 4.91
CA ILE A 59 0.04 -1.71 6.30
C ILE A 59 0.06 -0.19 6.46
N GLY A 60 -0.81 0.31 7.36
CA GLY A 60 -0.94 1.74 7.60
C GLY A 60 -1.59 2.45 6.42
N SER A 61 -2.70 1.93 5.94
CA SER A 61 -3.32 2.31 4.67
C SER A 61 -3.77 3.78 4.60
N GLY A 62 -3.90 4.46 5.74
CA GLY A 62 -4.12 5.90 5.81
C GLY A 62 -5.33 6.38 5.02
N GLY A 63 -5.09 7.22 4.02
CA GLY A 63 -6.11 7.70 3.07
C GLY A 63 -6.46 6.70 1.96
N GLY A 64 -5.92 5.46 2.01
CA GLY A 64 -6.22 4.41 1.04
C GLY A 64 -5.16 4.23 -0.06
N PHE A 65 -3.99 4.81 0.12
CA PHE A 65 -2.88 4.70 -0.84
C PHE A 65 -1.70 3.88 -0.25
N PRO A 66 -1.28 2.79 -0.90
CA PRO A 66 -1.68 2.30 -2.22
C PRO A 66 -2.93 1.40 -2.22
N GLY A 67 -3.38 0.87 -1.10
CA GLY A 67 -4.27 -0.29 -0.98
C GLY A 67 -5.60 -0.19 -1.72
N VAL A 68 -6.33 0.95 -1.66
CA VAL A 68 -7.59 1.13 -2.41
C VAL A 68 -7.33 1.17 -3.91
N VAL A 69 -6.24 1.84 -4.34
CA VAL A 69 -5.87 1.90 -5.76
C VAL A 69 -5.53 0.50 -6.29
N ILE A 70 -4.83 -0.31 -5.48
CA ILE A 70 -4.54 -1.71 -5.80
C ILE A 70 -5.84 -2.51 -5.96
N ALA A 71 -6.76 -2.41 -5.00
CA ALA A 71 -8.04 -3.13 -5.05
C ALA A 71 -8.88 -2.78 -6.27
N ILE A 72 -8.94 -1.50 -6.64
CA ILE A 72 -9.64 -1.04 -7.86
C ILE A 72 -8.98 -1.60 -9.12
N SER A 73 -7.65 -1.56 -9.19
CA SER A 73 -6.89 -1.95 -10.39
C SER A 73 -6.78 -3.46 -10.58
N ASN A 74 -6.93 -4.22 -9.48
CA ASN A 74 -6.79 -5.67 -9.46
C ASN A 74 -8.02 -6.34 -8.81
N PRO A 75 -9.21 -6.30 -9.44
CA PRO A 75 -10.47 -6.71 -8.82
C PRO A 75 -10.56 -8.23 -8.51
N LYS A 76 -9.63 -9.03 -9.04
CA LYS A 76 -9.54 -10.47 -8.76
C LYS A 76 -8.58 -10.81 -7.62
N THR A 77 -7.86 -9.81 -7.10
CA THR A 77 -6.85 -9.96 -6.04
C THR A 77 -7.44 -9.46 -4.73
N GLN A 78 -7.46 -10.30 -3.70
CA GLN A 78 -7.96 -9.90 -2.39
C GLN A 78 -6.98 -8.95 -1.72
N THR A 79 -7.44 -7.77 -1.30
CA THR A 79 -6.62 -6.73 -0.69
C THR A 79 -7.14 -6.42 0.72
N HIS A 80 -6.27 -6.56 1.72
CA HIS A 80 -6.54 -6.25 3.11
C HIS A 80 -5.85 -4.95 3.49
N LEU A 81 -6.58 -4.02 4.10
CA LEU A 81 -6.07 -2.75 4.62
C LEU A 81 -6.01 -2.81 6.14
N VAL A 82 -4.87 -2.46 6.73
CA VAL A 82 -4.73 -2.31 8.18
C VAL A 82 -4.52 -0.85 8.52
N GLU A 83 -5.45 -0.27 9.28
CA GLU A 83 -5.42 1.12 9.71
C GLU A 83 -5.86 1.25 11.17
N SER A 84 -4.99 1.81 12.01
CA SER A 84 -5.27 1.97 13.44
C SER A 84 -6.15 3.16 13.78
N ASN A 85 -6.11 4.20 12.96
CA ASN A 85 -6.94 5.40 13.16
C ASN A 85 -8.39 5.11 12.77
N GLN A 86 -9.28 5.21 13.74
CA GLN A 86 -10.71 4.89 13.57
C GLN A 86 -11.39 5.72 12.47
N LYS A 87 -11.07 7.02 12.35
CA LYS A 87 -11.67 7.90 11.34
C LYS A 87 -11.23 7.50 9.93
N LYS A 88 -9.92 7.16 9.76
CA LYS A 88 -9.38 6.68 8.48
C LYS A 88 -9.97 5.31 8.11
N ALA A 89 -10.01 4.39 9.06
CA ALA A 89 -10.61 3.07 8.84
C ALA A 89 -12.11 3.17 8.49
N TYR A 90 -12.85 4.08 9.13
CA TYR A 90 -14.24 4.36 8.77
C TYR A 90 -14.36 4.85 7.32
N PHE A 91 -13.53 5.81 6.92
CA PHE A 91 -13.46 6.29 5.53
C PHE A 91 -13.20 5.14 4.55
N LEU A 92 -12.21 4.28 4.83
CA LEU A 92 -11.88 3.14 3.97
C LEU A 92 -13.05 2.15 3.84
N LYS A 93 -13.80 1.92 4.92
CA LYS A 93 -15.02 1.09 4.91
C LYS A 93 -16.13 1.71 4.06
N GLN A 94 -16.29 3.03 4.10
CA GLN A 94 -17.23 3.75 3.23
C GLN A 94 -16.81 3.63 1.76
N ILE A 95 -15.53 3.81 1.44
CA ILE A 95 -15.00 3.64 0.07
C ILE A 95 -15.27 2.23 -0.45
N LYS A 96 -15.01 1.19 0.36
CA LYS A 96 -15.34 -0.19 0.02
C LYS A 96 -16.81 -0.33 -0.40
N HIS A 97 -17.72 0.17 0.44
CA HIS A 97 -19.17 0.09 0.21
C HIS A 97 -19.59 0.87 -1.03
N ASP A 98 -19.20 2.13 -1.13
CA ASP A 98 -19.65 3.06 -2.16
C ASP A 98 -19.16 2.72 -3.57
N LEU A 99 -17.98 2.09 -3.67
CA LEU A 99 -17.38 1.68 -4.95
C LEU A 99 -17.56 0.20 -5.24
N PHE A 100 -18.31 -0.52 -4.40
CA PHE A 100 -18.56 -1.96 -4.56
C PHE A 100 -17.26 -2.76 -4.73
N LEU A 101 -16.29 -2.57 -3.79
CA LEU A 101 -15.02 -3.26 -3.80
C LEU A 101 -15.11 -4.54 -2.97
N ASP A 102 -15.71 -5.60 -3.54
CA ASP A 102 -15.91 -6.88 -2.84
C ASP A 102 -14.57 -7.56 -2.46
N ASN A 103 -13.51 -7.28 -3.23
CA ASN A 103 -12.17 -7.76 -3.00
C ASN A 103 -11.37 -6.96 -1.95
N LEU A 104 -11.98 -5.96 -1.29
CA LEU A 104 -11.34 -5.14 -0.27
C LEU A 104 -11.82 -5.50 1.13
N ILE A 105 -10.90 -5.71 2.08
CA ILE A 105 -11.19 -5.95 3.49
C ILE A 105 -10.47 -4.90 4.34
N VAL A 106 -11.18 -4.26 5.27
CA VAL A 106 -10.62 -3.20 6.12
C VAL A 106 -10.58 -3.65 7.58
N HIS A 107 -9.38 -3.75 8.12
CA HIS A 107 -9.10 -4.05 9.52
C HIS A 107 -8.80 -2.76 10.29
N ASN A 108 -9.67 -2.39 11.23
CA ASN A 108 -9.41 -1.25 12.11
C ASN A 108 -8.68 -1.73 13.35
N GLN A 109 -7.36 -1.89 13.22
CA GLN A 109 -6.48 -2.30 14.29
C GLN A 109 -5.05 -1.80 14.06
N ARG A 110 -4.23 -1.82 15.10
CA ARG A 110 -2.79 -1.63 14.97
C ARG A 110 -2.15 -2.93 14.49
N ILE A 111 -1.17 -2.83 13.57
CA ILE A 111 -0.33 -3.98 13.25
C ILE A 111 0.65 -4.22 14.40
N GLU A 112 0.70 -5.44 14.89
CA GLU A 112 1.58 -5.91 15.95
C GLU A 112 2.19 -7.24 15.52
N THR A 113 3.32 -7.62 16.10
CA THR A 113 4.04 -8.86 15.76
C THR A 113 3.15 -10.11 15.90
N HIS A 114 2.29 -10.11 16.94
CA HIS A 114 1.28 -11.16 17.12
C HIS A 114 -0.10 -10.56 16.80
N ASN A 115 -0.70 -11.03 15.72
CA ASN A 115 -2.01 -10.59 15.25
C ASN A 115 -2.74 -11.74 14.53
N ASN A 116 -4.03 -11.57 14.28
CA ASN A 116 -4.89 -12.59 13.65
C ASN A 116 -5.27 -12.22 12.20
N LEU A 117 -4.41 -11.50 11.48
CA LEU A 117 -4.68 -11.08 10.11
C LEU A 117 -4.54 -12.22 9.09
N GLY A 118 -3.80 -13.27 9.42
CA GLY A 118 -3.46 -14.35 8.51
C GLY A 118 -2.17 -14.09 7.72
N GLU A 119 -1.95 -14.88 6.68
CA GLU A 119 -0.76 -14.81 5.82
C GLU A 119 -1.11 -14.25 4.45
N PHE A 120 -0.15 -13.50 3.88
CA PHE A 120 -0.29 -12.80 2.61
C PHE A 120 0.90 -13.10 1.70
N SER A 121 0.66 -13.25 0.41
CA SER A 121 1.73 -13.43 -0.57
C SER A 121 2.46 -12.13 -0.91
N LEU A 122 1.79 -10.98 -0.68
CA LEU A 122 2.37 -9.65 -0.88
C LEU A 122 2.00 -8.73 0.28
N ILE A 123 3.01 -8.12 0.89
CA ILE A 123 2.83 -7.07 1.90
C ILE A 123 3.37 -5.76 1.36
N THR A 124 2.57 -4.70 1.45
CA THR A 124 2.96 -3.36 1.03
C THR A 124 2.77 -2.35 2.15
N ALA A 125 3.51 -1.25 2.07
CA ALA A 125 3.36 -0.10 2.93
C ALA A 125 3.90 1.16 2.24
N ARG A 126 3.28 2.31 2.51
CA ARG A 126 3.71 3.61 2.04
C ARG A 126 3.73 4.62 3.21
N ALA A 127 4.87 5.28 3.43
CA ALA A 127 5.04 6.29 4.48
C ALA A 127 4.61 5.82 5.89
N PHE A 128 4.76 4.53 6.19
CA PHE A 128 4.35 3.93 7.46
C PHE A 128 5.49 3.93 8.49
N ALA A 129 6.61 3.25 8.17
CA ALA A 129 7.75 3.08 9.07
C ALA A 129 9.04 2.75 8.28
N THR A 130 10.16 2.54 8.99
CA THR A 130 11.39 2.00 8.41
C THR A 130 11.19 0.56 7.94
N ILE A 131 12.05 0.10 7.02
CA ILE A 131 12.02 -1.28 6.48
C ILE A 131 12.08 -2.28 7.64
N GLU A 132 13.06 -2.15 8.53
CA GLU A 132 13.22 -3.02 9.70
C GLU A 132 11.93 -3.12 10.53
N LYS A 133 11.30 -1.98 10.82
CA LYS A 133 10.06 -1.93 11.61
C LYS A 133 8.90 -2.64 10.90
N ILE A 134 8.78 -2.46 9.59
CA ILE A 134 7.74 -3.14 8.80
C ILE A 134 7.95 -4.65 8.85
N LEU A 135 9.17 -5.13 8.60
CA LEU A 135 9.50 -6.55 8.64
C LEU A 135 9.22 -7.13 10.04
N THR A 136 9.69 -6.47 11.11
CA THR A 136 9.47 -6.93 12.49
C THR A 136 7.99 -7.09 12.84
N LEU A 137 7.15 -6.15 12.40
CA LEU A 137 5.72 -6.16 12.74
C LEU A 137 4.92 -7.18 11.92
N SER A 138 5.37 -7.54 10.72
CA SER A 138 4.54 -8.29 9.76
C SER A 138 5.20 -9.54 9.18
N GLU A 139 6.35 -9.94 9.69
CA GLU A 139 7.02 -11.14 9.18
C GLU A 139 6.18 -12.41 9.34
N ASN A 140 5.40 -12.51 10.41
CA ASN A 140 4.48 -13.62 10.66
C ASN A 140 3.24 -13.59 9.75
N ASN A 141 3.03 -12.48 9.05
CA ASN A 141 1.97 -12.34 8.05
C ASN A 141 2.47 -12.57 6.62
N LEU A 142 3.78 -12.77 6.41
CA LEU A 142 4.30 -13.09 5.10
C LEU A 142 4.25 -14.58 4.85
N HIS A 143 3.44 -14.99 3.86
CA HIS A 143 3.38 -16.36 3.37
C HIS A 143 4.77 -16.86 2.91
N GLN A 144 5.03 -18.15 2.99
CA GLN A 144 6.25 -18.75 2.42
C GLN A 144 6.33 -18.47 0.92
N GLY A 145 7.47 -17.95 0.45
CA GLY A 145 7.65 -17.50 -0.93
C GLY A 145 7.02 -16.14 -1.25
N GLY A 146 6.38 -15.49 -0.27
CA GLY A 146 5.83 -14.16 -0.39
C GLY A 146 6.89 -13.06 -0.48
N LYS A 147 6.44 -11.82 -0.72
CA LYS A 147 7.32 -10.66 -0.88
C LYS A 147 6.74 -9.41 -0.23
N TYR A 148 7.64 -8.54 0.18
CA TYR A 148 7.31 -7.15 0.46
C TYR A 148 7.55 -6.30 -0.79
N ILE A 149 6.70 -5.30 -1.01
CA ILE A 149 6.92 -4.22 -1.98
C ILE A 149 6.62 -2.92 -1.26
N LEU A 150 7.67 -2.20 -0.87
CA LEU A 150 7.58 -1.02 -0.02
C LEU A 150 7.83 0.24 -0.83
N PHE A 151 6.93 1.22 -0.71
CA PHE A 151 7.07 2.54 -1.32
C PHE A 151 7.99 3.40 -0.49
N LYS A 152 9.11 3.80 -1.08
CA LYS A 152 10.18 4.55 -0.41
C LYS A 152 10.58 5.80 -1.20
N GLY A 153 11.28 6.71 -0.53
CA GLY A 153 11.78 7.95 -1.10
C GLY A 153 13.11 7.79 -1.83
N THR A 154 14.11 8.58 -1.41
CA THR A 154 15.45 8.63 -2.04
C THR A 154 16.24 7.35 -1.81
N LYS A 155 17.09 7.03 -2.77
CA LYS A 155 17.97 5.85 -2.71
C LYS A 155 18.89 5.88 -1.50
N ASN A 156 19.48 7.02 -1.19
CA ASN A 156 20.37 7.15 -0.02
C ASN A 156 19.64 6.76 1.28
N LYS A 157 18.40 7.22 1.47
CA LYS A 157 17.63 6.88 2.66
C LYS A 157 17.23 5.40 2.72
N ILE A 158 16.98 4.78 1.56
CA ILE A 158 16.74 3.35 1.47
C ILE A 158 17.99 2.56 1.84
N GLU A 159 19.15 2.94 1.33
CA GLU A 159 20.44 2.31 1.65
C GLU A 159 20.75 2.41 3.14
N GLU A 160 20.50 3.56 3.78
CA GLU A 160 20.60 3.71 5.24
C GLU A 160 19.67 2.73 5.99
N GLU A 161 18.41 2.63 5.58
CA GLU A 161 17.46 1.70 6.21
C GLU A 161 17.84 0.23 5.98
N LEU A 162 18.47 -0.11 4.87
CA LEU A 162 18.90 -1.47 4.52
C LEU A 162 20.16 -1.92 5.26
N THR A 163 20.91 -1.00 5.88
CA THR A 163 22.12 -1.36 6.68
C THR A 163 21.79 -2.30 7.84
N SER A 164 20.57 -2.21 8.39
CA SER A 164 20.07 -3.08 9.47
C SER A 164 19.42 -4.37 8.97
N LEU A 165 19.26 -4.54 7.65
CA LEU A 165 18.62 -5.71 7.08
C LEU A 165 19.50 -6.95 7.25
N ASN A 166 18.93 -8.02 7.80
CA ASN A 166 19.61 -9.33 7.86
C ASN A 166 19.67 -9.96 6.44
N THR A 167 20.77 -9.73 5.74
CA THR A 167 21.00 -10.22 4.38
C THR A 167 21.17 -11.75 4.29
N ASN A 168 21.39 -12.45 5.41
CA ASN A 168 21.34 -13.91 5.45
C ASN A 168 19.89 -14.44 5.40
N LYS A 169 18.92 -13.60 5.78
CA LYS A 169 17.49 -13.97 5.83
C LYS A 169 16.70 -13.41 4.66
N PHE A 170 17.08 -12.23 4.17
CA PHE A 170 16.37 -11.50 3.15
C PHE A 170 17.27 -11.08 1.99
N LYS A 171 16.74 -11.20 0.79
CA LYS A 171 17.29 -10.55 -0.43
C LYS A 171 16.39 -9.38 -0.82
N TYR A 172 16.97 -8.36 -1.43
CA TYR A 172 16.23 -7.17 -1.84
C TYR A 172 16.64 -6.67 -3.23
N GLU A 173 15.76 -5.89 -3.82
CA GLU A 173 15.95 -5.16 -5.06
C GLU A 173 15.36 -3.76 -4.90
N ILE A 174 16.07 -2.73 -5.36
CA ILE A 174 15.60 -1.34 -5.38
C ILE A 174 15.24 -1.00 -6.82
N ILE A 175 13.99 -0.61 -7.04
CA ILE A 175 13.43 -0.29 -8.36
C ILE A 175 13.06 1.18 -8.36
N GLU A 176 13.72 1.97 -9.21
CA GLU A 176 13.37 3.37 -9.41
C GLU A 176 12.01 3.49 -10.09
N GLN A 177 11.17 4.36 -9.57
CA GLN A 177 9.86 4.65 -10.15
C GLN A 177 9.97 5.82 -11.13
N ASP A 178 9.23 5.73 -12.24
CA ASP A 178 9.09 6.87 -13.16
C ASP A 178 8.29 8.01 -12.49
N ASN A 179 9.01 8.92 -11.86
CA ASN A 179 8.46 10.09 -11.22
C ASN A 179 9.33 11.32 -11.50
N LYS A 180 8.81 12.25 -12.32
CA LYS A 180 9.54 13.44 -12.76
C LYS A 180 9.74 14.52 -11.69
N GLU A 181 8.98 14.46 -10.59
CA GLU A 181 9.00 15.51 -9.56
C GLU A 181 9.87 15.18 -8.36
N LYS A 182 9.92 13.89 -7.99
CA LYS A 182 10.65 13.43 -6.80
C LYS A 182 11.17 12.02 -7.02
N GLU A 183 12.37 11.79 -6.54
CA GLU A 183 12.95 10.46 -6.47
C GLU A 183 12.05 9.52 -5.64
N ARG A 184 11.62 8.42 -6.24
CA ARG A 184 10.75 7.41 -5.66
C ARG A 184 11.20 6.02 -6.07
N HIS A 185 11.07 5.08 -5.14
CA HIS A 185 11.47 3.70 -5.37
C HIS A 185 10.46 2.72 -4.80
N LEU A 186 10.39 1.56 -5.43
CA LEU A 186 9.88 0.34 -4.81
C LEU A 186 11.06 -0.47 -4.27
N VAL A 187 10.97 -0.89 -3.02
CA VAL A 187 11.92 -1.84 -2.44
C VAL A 187 11.23 -3.19 -2.35
N VAL A 188 11.67 -4.13 -3.17
CA VAL A 188 11.18 -5.51 -3.17
C VAL A 188 12.06 -6.32 -2.22
N ILE A 189 11.45 -6.99 -1.22
CA ILE A 189 12.18 -7.80 -0.25
C ILE A 189 11.55 -9.19 -0.22
N LYS A 190 12.39 -10.23 -0.26
CA LYS A 190 11.97 -11.64 -0.17
C LYS A 190 12.83 -12.36 0.86
N LYS A 191 12.24 -13.33 1.57
CA LYS A 191 13.04 -14.29 2.36
C LYS A 191 13.86 -15.15 1.42
N HIS A 192 15.06 -15.56 1.87
CA HIS A 192 15.77 -16.66 1.22
C HIS A 192 14.96 -17.95 1.42
N GLU A 193 14.99 -18.82 0.40
CA GLU A 193 14.43 -20.17 0.46
C GLU A 193 15.26 -21.07 1.39
#